data_f5a4d39f4ec03d8ec56e0f10659d026b
#
_entry.id   f5a4d39f4ec03d8ec56e0f10659d026b
#
_cell.length_a   1.000
_cell.length_b   1.000
_cell.length_c   1.000
_cell.angle_alpha   90.00
_cell.angle_beta   90.00
_cell.angle_gamma   90.00
#
_symmetry.space_group_name_H-M   'P 1'
#
loop_
_entity.id
_entity.type
_entity.pdbx_description
1 polymer ?
#
loop_
_entity_poly.entity_id
_entity_poly.type
_entity_poly.pdbx_seq_one_letter_code
_entity_poly.pdbx_strand_id
1 'polypeptide(L)'
;VEALKEGAQAAADSALTGENATFGASFFHLDAGVFQPPSFGPVPDDYRLGVGDELAIHAWGEVDFQLTRVVDRDGAVILPRSGKVVCAGRTLGEVEGAIREQLARSHASISGDQATTQVEVTLGQLRPIRVYVIGEATRPGSYQLSSASTVLTALYAAGGPAETGSYREIRLVRGSRTIATLDLYAYLVRGERGGDHLLQEGDTVFIPNRLRRVHVTGPVRRPMYYEMRAGEDLPDLLDYAGGLRPEAVPDLVHIRRVLAAKDRRPGQPDHVFLDIALKDGRPAPGSPAGELLDG
;
A
#
# COMPACT_ATOMS: atom_id res chain seq x y z
N VAL A 1 24.47 -16.62 -21.72
CA VAL A 1 24.07 -16.17 -20.37
C VAL A 1 22.95 -15.12 -20.48
N GLU A 2 23.03 -14.17 -21.43
CA GLU A 2 22.02 -13.14 -21.65
C GLU A 2 20.71 -13.71 -22.19
N ALA A 3 20.75 -14.59 -23.18
CA ALA A 3 19.57 -15.29 -23.71
C ALA A 3 18.84 -16.18 -22.68
N LEU A 4 19.58 -16.72 -21.70
CA LEU A 4 18.99 -17.47 -20.58
C LEU A 4 18.31 -16.55 -19.56
N LYS A 5 18.84 -15.34 -19.37
CA LYS A 5 18.23 -14.32 -18.52
C LYS A 5 16.98 -13.74 -19.17
N GLU A 6 17.02 -13.44 -20.45
CA GLU A 6 15.84 -12.97 -21.21
C GLU A 6 14.74 -14.03 -21.26
N GLY A 7 15.08 -15.30 -21.48
CA GLY A 7 14.12 -16.39 -21.43
C GLY A 7 13.50 -16.60 -20.05
N ALA A 8 14.27 -16.45 -18.96
CA ALA A 8 13.78 -16.55 -17.60
C ALA A 8 12.89 -15.34 -17.23
N GLN A 9 13.25 -14.14 -17.72
CA GLN A 9 12.45 -12.93 -17.51
C GLN A 9 11.12 -13.00 -18.25
N ALA A 10 11.13 -13.42 -19.53
CA ALA A 10 9.92 -13.60 -20.33
C ALA A 10 8.98 -14.68 -19.75
N ALA A 11 9.54 -15.75 -19.19
CA ALA A 11 8.76 -16.78 -18.50
C ALA A 11 8.16 -16.28 -17.18
N ALA A 12 8.91 -15.45 -16.43
CA ALA A 12 8.42 -14.80 -15.22
C ALA A 12 7.29 -13.80 -15.54
N ASP A 13 7.46 -12.98 -16.57
CA ASP A 13 6.45 -12.01 -17.01
C ASP A 13 5.16 -12.70 -17.52
N SER A 14 5.31 -13.83 -18.23
CA SER A 14 4.16 -14.64 -18.66
C SER A 14 3.42 -15.29 -17.49
N ALA A 15 4.12 -15.71 -16.43
CA ALA A 15 3.51 -16.25 -15.22
C ALA A 15 2.75 -15.18 -14.42
N LEU A 16 3.08 -13.89 -14.62
CA LEU A 16 2.48 -12.77 -13.90
C LEU A 16 1.27 -12.13 -14.61
N THR A 17 1.11 -12.39 -15.92
CA THR A 17 0.08 -11.75 -16.76
C THR A 17 -0.86 -12.73 -17.45
N GLY A 18 -0.59 -14.04 -17.40
CA GLY A 18 -1.39 -15.09 -18.03
C GLY A 18 -2.58 -15.55 -17.17
N GLU A 19 -3.37 -16.47 -17.71
CA GLU A 19 -4.51 -17.11 -17.02
C GLU A 19 -4.10 -17.78 -15.69
N ASN A 20 -2.81 -18.15 -15.54
CA ASN A 20 -2.27 -18.73 -14.32
C ASN A 20 -1.72 -17.70 -13.31
N ALA A 21 -1.80 -16.41 -13.62
CA ALA A 21 -1.36 -15.36 -12.70
C ALA A 21 -2.35 -15.14 -11.54
N THR A 22 -1.87 -14.62 -10.43
CA THR A 22 -2.72 -14.15 -9.34
C THR A 22 -3.02 -12.66 -9.54
N PHE A 23 -4.30 -12.27 -9.41
CA PHE A 23 -4.69 -10.87 -9.52
C PHE A 23 -3.94 -10.00 -8.50
N GLY A 24 -3.34 -8.92 -8.98
CA GLY A 24 -2.50 -8.02 -8.18
C GLY A 24 -1.01 -8.37 -8.17
N ALA A 25 -0.59 -9.57 -8.60
CA ALA A 25 0.83 -9.93 -8.59
C ALA A 25 1.68 -9.03 -9.50
N SER A 26 1.21 -8.72 -10.69
CA SER A 26 1.90 -7.85 -11.65
C SER A 26 2.14 -6.43 -11.12
N PHE A 27 1.35 -5.98 -10.16
CA PHE A 27 1.48 -4.64 -9.57
C PHE A 27 2.86 -4.41 -8.93
N PHE A 28 3.48 -5.44 -8.37
CA PHE A 28 4.79 -5.35 -7.71
C PHE A 28 5.99 -5.63 -8.61
N HIS A 29 5.75 -5.96 -9.89
CA HIS A 29 6.80 -6.26 -10.87
C HIS A 29 7.08 -5.09 -11.82
N LEU A 30 6.42 -3.96 -11.63
CA LEU A 30 6.77 -2.71 -12.30
C LEU A 30 8.09 -2.20 -11.73
N ASP A 31 8.82 -1.40 -12.52
CA ASP A 31 10.15 -0.91 -12.17
C ASP A 31 10.14 -0.23 -10.78
N ALA A 32 11.06 -0.63 -9.90
CA ALA A 32 11.12 -0.15 -8.51
C ALA A 32 11.20 1.39 -8.39
N GLY A 33 11.61 2.08 -9.47
CA GLY A 33 11.65 3.54 -9.54
C GLY A 33 10.28 4.21 -9.51
N VAL A 34 9.20 3.49 -9.89
CA VAL A 34 7.84 4.05 -9.97
C VAL A 34 7.24 4.33 -8.58
N PHE A 35 7.70 3.62 -7.55
CA PHE A 35 7.15 3.71 -6.19
C PHE A 35 8.16 4.17 -5.13
N GLN A 36 9.32 4.65 -5.53
CA GLN A 36 10.18 5.34 -4.57
C GLN A 36 9.48 6.66 -4.18
N PRO A 37 9.19 6.87 -2.88
CA PRO A 37 8.74 8.17 -2.46
C PRO A 37 9.83 9.16 -2.86
N PRO A 38 9.49 10.29 -3.49
CA PRO A 38 10.50 11.28 -3.83
C PRO A 38 11.23 11.66 -2.53
N SER A 39 12.56 11.61 -2.55
CA SER A 39 13.39 12.09 -1.43
C SER A 39 13.14 13.59 -1.17
N PHE A 40 12.51 14.26 -2.13
CA PHE A 40 12.13 15.66 -2.14
C PHE A 40 10.72 15.78 -2.73
N GLY A 41 9.82 16.44 -2.05
CA GLY A 41 8.47 16.67 -2.55
C GLY A 41 7.49 17.00 -1.43
N PRO A 42 6.25 17.39 -1.77
CA PRO A 42 5.23 17.67 -0.78
C PRO A 42 4.94 16.41 0.03
N VAL A 43 4.96 16.56 1.35
CA VAL A 43 4.51 15.52 2.28
C VAL A 43 3.01 15.70 2.54
N PRO A 44 2.30 14.63 2.96
CA PRO A 44 0.92 14.76 3.42
C PRO A 44 0.76 15.82 4.51
N ASP A 45 -0.38 16.52 4.53
CA ASP A 45 -0.65 17.61 5.48
C ASP A 45 -0.64 17.13 6.95
N ASP A 46 -0.91 15.85 7.18
CA ASP A 46 -0.89 15.19 8.48
C ASP A 46 0.50 14.66 8.88
N TYR A 47 1.52 14.85 8.03
CA TYR A 47 2.88 14.44 8.35
C TYR A 47 3.38 15.14 9.60
N ARG A 48 3.87 14.35 10.56
CA ARG A 48 4.43 14.87 11.82
C ARG A 48 5.94 14.76 11.81
N LEU A 49 6.56 15.91 12.03
CA LEU A 49 8.01 16.02 12.14
C LEU A 49 8.55 15.14 13.26
N GLY A 50 9.74 14.61 13.06
CA GLY A 50 10.45 13.82 14.03
C GLY A 50 11.96 14.07 14.03
N VAL A 51 12.63 13.46 14.98
CA VAL A 51 14.09 13.52 15.12
C VAL A 51 14.74 13.04 13.82
N GLY A 52 15.65 13.85 13.27
CA GLY A 52 16.36 13.56 12.04
C GLY A 52 15.74 14.15 10.76
N ASP A 53 14.53 14.70 10.81
CA ASP A 53 13.97 15.45 9.69
C ASP A 53 14.74 16.76 9.49
N GLU A 54 14.96 17.14 8.25
CA GLU A 54 15.62 18.38 7.89
C GLU A 54 14.61 19.45 7.52
N LEU A 55 14.75 20.62 8.10
CA LEU A 55 13.97 21.80 7.79
C LEU A 55 14.82 22.82 7.03
N ALA A 56 14.32 23.31 5.91
CA ALA A 56 14.86 24.47 5.23
C ALA A 56 14.00 25.69 5.59
N ILE A 57 14.63 26.67 6.22
CA ILE A 57 14.00 27.92 6.67
C ILE A 57 14.49 29.02 5.78
N HIS A 58 13.58 29.69 5.09
CA HIS A 58 13.89 30.78 4.20
C HIS A 58 13.19 32.07 4.69
N ALA A 59 13.96 33.13 4.86
CA ALA A 59 13.45 34.46 5.17
C ALA A 59 13.89 35.41 4.06
N TRP A 60 12.98 36.29 3.60
CA TRP A 60 13.27 37.28 2.57
C TRP A 60 12.52 38.60 2.84
N GLY A 61 13.08 39.69 2.34
CA GLY A 61 12.56 41.06 2.56
C GLY A 61 13.61 41.97 3.18
N GLU A 62 13.32 42.59 4.32
CA GLU A 62 14.28 43.42 5.00
C GLU A 62 15.45 42.60 5.59
N VAL A 63 15.16 41.39 6.02
CA VAL A 63 16.15 40.40 6.43
C VAL A 63 16.11 39.23 5.44
N ASP A 64 17.29 38.83 4.91
CA ASP A 64 17.43 37.75 3.95
C ASP A 64 18.42 36.70 4.49
N PHE A 65 17.90 35.48 4.67
CA PHE A 65 18.75 34.33 5.00
C PHE A 65 18.09 32.99 4.62
N GLN A 66 18.93 32.03 4.34
CA GLN A 66 18.53 30.62 4.19
C GLN A 66 19.25 29.78 5.23
N LEU A 67 18.50 28.92 5.92
CA LEU A 67 19.01 28.15 7.03
C LEU A 67 18.49 26.73 6.95
N THR A 68 19.39 25.75 6.93
CA THR A 68 19.01 24.32 7.02
C THR A 68 19.28 23.82 8.45
N ARG A 69 18.29 23.16 9.05
CA ARG A 69 18.39 22.59 10.40
C ARG A 69 17.78 21.20 10.46
N VAL A 70 18.49 20.30 11.11
CA VAL A 70 18.01 18.95 11.42
C VAL A 70 17.38 18.95 12.80
N VAL A 71 16.22 18.34 12.93
CA VAL A 71 15.55 18.13 14.22
C VAL A 71 16.42 17.24 15.09
N ASP A 72 16.88 17.77 16.21
CA ASP A 72 17.80 17.13 17.12
C ASP A 72 17.13 16.00 17.94
N ARG A 73 17.92 15.33 18.81
CA ARG A 73 17.43 14.23 19.66
C ARG A 73 16.39 14.67 20.69
N ASP A 74 16.38 15.96 21.02
CA ASP A 74 15.34 16.54 21.89
C ASP A 74 14.05 16.88 21.13
N GLY A 75 13.99 16.58 19.83
CA GLY A 75 12.85 16.88 18.98
C GLY A 75 12.74 18.35 18.59
N ALA A 76 13.84 19.08 18.55
CA ALA A 76 13.82 20.53 18.33
C ALA A 76 14.88 20.98 17.31
N VAL A 77 14.74 22.19 16.83
CA VAL A 77 15.77 22.91 16.06
C VAL A 77 16.27 24.12 16.83
N ILE A 78 17.55 24.47 16.64
CA ILE A 78 18.17 25.65 17.24
C ILE A 78 18.30 26.72 16.17
N LEU A 79 17.64 27.86 16.38
CA LEU A 79 17.71 29.03 15.52
C LEU A 79 18.78 29.99 16.06
N PRO A 80 19.72 30.46 15.21
CA PRO A 80 20.74 31.41 15.61
C PRO A 80 20.08 32.67 16.21
N ARG A 81 20.58 33.14 17.35
CA ARG A 81 20.08 34.31 18.10
C ARG A 81 18.64 34.24 18.61
N SER A 82 17.83 33.30 18.11
CA SER A 82 16.40 33.21 18.43
C SER A 82 16.07 32.07 19.38
N GLY A 83 16.96 31.07 19.53
CA GLY A 83 16.82 29.99 20.50
C GLY A 83 16.22 28.71 19.96
N LYS A 84 15.60 27.90 20.82
CA LYS A 84 15.14 26.53 20.53
C LYS A 84 13.66 26.52 20.19
N VAL A 85 13.28 25.78 19.14
CA VAL A 85 11.88 25.51 18.75
C VAL A 85 11.64 24.00 18.72
N VAL A 86 10.63 23.54 19.46
CA VAL A 86 10.21 22.13 19.48
C VAL A 86 9.41 21.82 18.22
N CYS A 87 9.84 20.81 17.46
CA CYS A 87 9.30 20.40 16.16
C CYS A 87 8.66 19.02 16.20
N ALA A 88 9.23 18.08 16.97
CA ALA A 88 8.79 16.68 16.96
C ALA A 88 7.32 16.55 17.39
N GLY A 89 6.57 15.73 16.63
CA GLY A 89 5.14 15.47 16.84
C GLY A 89 4.19 16.55 16.29
N ARG A 90 4.72 17.67 15.79
CA ARG A 90 3.95 18.76 15.16
C ARG A 90 3.94 18.62 13.63
N THR A 91 2.91 19.19 13.01
CA THR A 91 2.86 19.32 11.55
C THR A 91 3.81 20.45 11.07
N LEU A 92 4.11 20.46 9.78
CA LEU A 92 4.98 21.48 9.19
C LEU A 92 4.41 22.90 9.41
N GLY A 93 3.10 23.08 9.22
CA GLY A 93 2.45 24.37 9.42
C GLY A 93 2.49 24.86 10.86
N GLU A 94 2.32 23.95 11.85
CA GLU A 94 2.46 24.29 13.27
C GLU A 94 3.89 24.72 13.62
N VAL A 95 4.89 24.08 13.00
CA VAL A 95 6.31 24.38 13.22
C VAL A 95 6.69 25.68 12.51
N GLU A 96 6.18 25.93 11.30
CA GLU A 96 6.39 27.20 10.62
C GLU A 96 5.89 28.40 11.46
N GLY A 97 4.67 28.29 12.02
CA GLY A 97 4.14 29.31 12.93
C GLY A 97 5.04 29.55 14.14
N ALA A 98 5.49 28.46 14.78
CA ALA A 98 6.38 28.54 15.95
C ALA A 98 7.78 29.12 15.61
N ILE A 99 8.33 28.78 14.45
CA ILE A 99 9.61 29.33 13.96
C ILE A 99 9.45 30.83 13.67
N ARG A 100 8.37 31.24 12.99
CA ARG A 100 8.07 32.65 12.71
C ARG A 100 7.96 33.46 14.00
N GLU A 101 7.21 32.96 14.98
CA GLU A 101 7.07 33.61 16.30
C GLU A 101 8.44 33.73 17.01
N GLN A 102 9.25 32.67 16.97
CA GLN A 102 10.55 32.70 17.64
C GLN A 102 11.55 33.64 16.95
N LEU A 103 11.55 33.69 15.61
CA LEU A 103 12.38 34.62 14.84
C LEU A 103 11.95 36.09 15.05
N ALA A 104 10.65 36.33 15.20
CA ALA A 104 10.10 37.67 15.49
C ALA A 104 10.64 38.28 16.76
N ARG A 105 11.05 37.47 17.74
CA ARG A 105 11.67 37.98 19.00
C ARG A 105 13.05 38.60 18.75
N SER A 106 13.74 38.24 17.68
CA SER A 106 15.08 38.74 17.33
C SER A 106 15.07 39.70 16.14
N HIS A 107 14.00 39.69 15.35
CA HIS A 107 13.85 40.44 14.10
C HIS A 107 12.47 41.09 14.05
N ALA A 108 12.42 42.40 14.40
CA ALA A 108 11.15 43.12 14.47
C ALA A 108 10.41 43.17 13.11
N SER A 109 11.14 43.08 11.99
CA SER A 109 10.59 43.07 10.63
C SER A 109 9.76 41.82 10.30
N ILE A 110 9.77 40.78 11.13
CA ILE A 110 9.01 39.52 10.93
C ILE A 110 7.64 39.60 11.59
N SER A 111 7.40 40.56 12.52
CA SER A 111 6.19 40.65 13.31
C SER A 111 5.38 41.92 13.02
N GLY A 112 4.06 41.90 13.27
CA GLY A 112 3.13 43.03 13.18
C GLY A 112 2.44 43.17 11.82
N ASP A 113 1.49 44.11 11.76
CA ASP A 113 0.65 44.37 10.58
C ASP A 113 1.41 44.94 9.37
N GLN A 114 2.67 45.32 9.57
CA GLN A 114 3.57 45.83 8.54
C GLN A 114 4.87 44.98 8.45
N ALA A 115 4.74 43.66 8.61
CA ALA A 115 5.89 42.77 8.47
C ALA A 115 6.54 42.93 7.08
N THR A 116 7.80 43.33 7.04
CA THR A 116 8.59 43.56 5.81
C THR A 116 9.44 42.33 5.46
N THR A 117 9.50 41.31 6.34
CA THR A 117 10.19 40.04 6.14
C THR A 117 9.19 38.86 6.16
N GLN A 118 9.20 38.08 5.14
CA GLN A 118 8.43 36.83 5.07
C GLN A 118 9.31 35.66 5.53
N VAL A 119 8.67 34.64 6.12
CA VAL A 119 9.35 33.40 6.55
C VAL A 119 8.57 32.22 6.01
N GLU A 120 9.25 31.32 5.34
CA GLU A 120 8.75 30.04 4.86
C GLU A 120 9.59 28.92 5.44
N VAL A 121 8.94 27.84 5.83
CA VAL A 121 9.58 26.62 6.32
C VAL A 121 9.18 25.45 5.43
N THR A 122 10.14 24.81 4.83
CA THR A 122 9.92 23.61 3.99
C THR A 122 10.69 22.44 4.56
N LEU A 123 10.24 21.23 4.23
CA LEU A 123 10.99 20.01 4.50
C LEU A 123 12.13 19.87 3.49
N GLY A 124 13.33 19.65 4.00
CA GLY A 124 14.49 19.22 3.23
C GLY A 124 14.50 17.70 3.07
N GLN A 125 15.51 17.04 3.61
CA GLN A 125 15.58 15.60 3.62
C GLN A 125 14.68 14.99 4.70
N LEU A 126 13.94 13.95 4.32
CA LEU A 126 13.14 13.16 5.25
C LEU A 126 14.03 12.13 5.94
N ARG A 127 13.87 11.97 7.23
CA ARG A 127 14.63 10.97 7.98
C ARG A 127 14.37 9.56 7.44
N PRO A 128 15.38 8.69 7.42
CA PRO A 128 15.16 7.28 7.17
C PRO A 128 14.50 6.62 8.39
N ILE A 129 13.56 5.72 8.13
CA ILE A 129 12.95 4.84 9.13
C ILE A 129 13.25 3.39 8.78
N ARG A 130 13.41 2.55 9.80
CA ARG A 130 13.52 1.11 9.62
C ARG A 130 12.18 0.44 9.87
N VAL A 131 11.73 -0.34 8.89
CA VAL A 131 10.49 -1.11 8.96
C VAL A 131 10.78 -2.57 8.64
N TYR A 132 9.88 -3.46 9.01
CA TYR A 132 10.00 -4.89 8.78
C TYR A 132 8.86 -5.34 7.87
N VAL A 133 9.19 -6.13 6.85
CA VAL A 133 8.20 -6.85 6.04
C VAL A 133 8.41 -8.33 6.28
N ILE A 134 7.42 -9.01 6.84
CA ILE A 134 7.53 -10.40 7.27
C ILE A 134 6.30 -11.21 6.90
N GLY A 135 6.37 -12.52 7.12
CA GLY A 135 5.35 -13.48 6.68
C GLY A 135 5.59 -13.89 5.23
N GLU A 136 4.52 -14.07 4.49
CA GLU A 136 4.52 -14.55 3.10
C GLU A 136 4.84 -13.40 2.11
N ALA A 137 5.97 -12.73 2.30
CA ALA A 137 6.52 -11.73 1.39
C ALA A 137 7.48 -12.37 0.38
N THR A 138 7.58 -11.79 -0.82
CA THR A 138 8.56 -12.24 -1.84
C THR A 138 9.99 -12.11 -1.32
N ARG A 139 10.28 -11.02 -0.62
CA ARG A 139 11.58 -10.78 0.03
C ARG A 139 11.34 -10.30 1.46
N PRO A 140 11.13 -11.21 2.44
CA PRO A 140 10.97 -10.81 3.83
C PRO A 140 12.28 -10.25 4.38
N GLY A 141 12.18 -9.22 5.24
CA GLY A 141 13.37 -8.59 5.83
C GLY A 141 13.12 -7.25 6.46
N SER A 142 14.21 -6.56 6.81
CA SER A 142 14.18 -5.17 7.28
C SER A 142 14.52 -4.22 6.13
N TYR A 143 13.78 -3.13 6.05
CA TYR A 143 13.89 -2.13 5.00
C TYR A 143 14.13 -0.75 5.60
N GLN A 144 15.06 -0.01 5.00
CA GLN A 144 15.25 1.39 5.32
C GLN A 144 14.50 2.23 4.28
N LEU A 145 13.48 2.94 4.72
CA LEU A 145 12.59 3.73 3.88
C LEU A 145 12.57 5.18 4.38
N SER A 146 12.03 6.09 3.58
CA SER A 146 11.74 7.45 4.02
C SER A 146 10.59 7.47 5.04
N SER A 147 10.59 8.42 5.96
CA SER A 147 9.49 8.64 6.91
C SER A 147 8.15 9.03 6.26
N ALA A 148 8.15 9.40 4.98
CA ALA A 148 6.92 9.59 4.20
C ALA A 148 6.47 8.33 3.45
N SER A 149 7.09 7.18 3.69
CA SER A 149 6.71 5.92 3.06
C SER A 149 5.45 5.33 3.69
N THR A 150 4.67 4.66 2.86
CA THR A 150 3.42 3.99 3.26
C THR A 150 3.58 2.47 3.25
N VAL A 151 2.54 1.75 3.67
CA VAL A 151 2.48 0.28 3.59
C VAL A 151 2.72 -0.20 2.16
N LEU A 152 2.12 0.43 1.16
CA LEU A 152 2.34 0.11 -0.25
C LEU A 152 3.80 0.28 -0.67
N THR A 153 4.47 1.34 -0.20
CA THR A 153 5.90 1.56 -0.47
C THR A 153 6.76 0.41 0.07
N ALA A 154 6.49 -0.04 1.31
CA ALA A 154 7.21 -1.15 1.91
C ALA A 154 6.97 -2.48 1.18
N LEU A 155 5.72 -2.74 0.78
CA LEU A 155 5.37 -3.90 -0.04
C LEU A 155 6.12 -3.87 -1.37
N TYR A 156 6.16 -2.73 -2.01
CA TYR A 156 6.88 -2.55 -3.27
C TYR A 156 8.38 -2.86 -3.11
N ALA A 157 9.01 -2.31 -2.06
CA ALA A 157 10.40 -2.59 -1.73
C ALA A 157 10.66 -4.08 -1.48
N ALA A 158 9.68 -4.79 -0.89
CA ALA A 158 9.75 -6.22 -0.62
C ALA A 158 9.35 -7.11 -1.81
N GLY A 159 8.91 -6.54 -2.94
CA GLY A 159 8.44 -7.29 -4.11
C GLY A 159 7.03 -7.86 -3.95
N GLY A 160 6.24 -7.33 -3.01
CA GLY A 160 4.86 -7.75 -2.74
C GLY A 160 4.72 -9.07 -1.99
N PRO A 161 3.48 -9.59 -1.90
CA PRO A 161 3.20 -10.92 -1.38
C PRO A 161 3.84 -12.02 -2.24
N ALA A 162 4.32 -13.09 -1.60
CA ALA A 162 4.74 -14.30 -2.26
C ALA A 162 3.52 -15.05 -2.83
N GLU A 163 3.76 -16.16 -3.55
CA GLU A 163 2.68 -16.95 -4.15
C GLU A 163 1.66 -17.45 -3.12
N THR A 164 2.10 -17.75 -1.91
CA THR A 164 1.27 -18.21 -0.79
C THR A 164 0.70 -17.06 0.05
N GLY A 165 1.17 -15.85 -0.18
CA GLY A 165 0.79 -14.66 0.57
C GLY A 165 -0.58 -14.10 0.21
N SER A 166 -1.23 -13.47 1.20
CA SER A 166 -2.48 -12.77 0.99
C SER A 166 -2.25 -11.40 0.37
N TYR A 167 -3.05 -11.09 -0.64
CA TYR A 167 -3.16 -9.76 -1.25
C TYR A 167 -4.23 -8.89 -0.57
N ARG A 168 -4.98 -9.45 0.38
CA ARG A 168 -6.19 -8.83 0.92
C ARG A 168 -6.19 -8.64 2.43
N GLU A 169 -5.28 -9.31 3.15
CA GLU A 169 -5.18 -9.30 4.61
C GLU A 169 -3.81 -8.79 5.10
N ILE A 170 -3.20 -7.85 4.36
CA ILE A 170 -1.88 -7.29 4.71
C ILE A 170 -2.05 -6.37 5.91
N ARG A 171 -1.33 -6.63 7.00
CA ARG A 171 -1.51 -5.93 8.27
C ARG A 171 -0.34 -5.01 8.56
N LEU A 172 -0.64 -3.78 8.92
CA LEU A 172 0.31 -2.88 9.56
C LEU A 172 0.25 -3.10 11.08
N VAL A 173 1.36 -3.55 11.65
CA VAL A 173 1.50 -3.81 13.09
C VAL A 173 2.49 -2.83 13.69
N ARG A 174 2.06 -2.11 14.71
CA ARG A 174 2.88 -1.17 15.48
C ARG A 174 2.93 -1.60 16.94
N GLY A 175 4.12 -1.94 17.42
CA GLY A 175 4.26 -2.64 18.69
C GLY A 175 3.55 -4.00 18.61
N SER A 176 2.52 -4.21 19.45
CA SER A 176 1.73 -5.45 19.47
C SER A 176 0.31 -5.28 18.94
N ARG A 177 0.02 -4.19 18.23
CA ARG A 177 -1.34 -3.86 17.77
C ARG A 177 -1.39 -3.77 16.25
N THR A 178 -2.41 -4.37 15.65
CA THR A 178 -2.77 -4.11 14.27
C THR A 178 -3.38 -2.72 14.17
N ILE A 179 -2.73 -1.85 13.40
CA ILE A 179 -3.14 -0.46 13.16
C ILE A 179 -4.11 -0.39 11.99
N ALA A 180 -3.82 -1.14 10.93
CA ALA A 180 -4.61 -1.17 9.71
C ALA A 180 -4.46 -2.51 9.00
N THR A 181 -5.41 -2.82 8.15
CA THR A 181 -5.35 -3.92 7.19
C THR A 181 -5.52 -3.35 5.79
N LEU A 182 -4.56 -3.60 4.92
CA LEU A 182 -4.58 -3.22 3.53
C LEU A 182 -5.18 -4.35 2.69
N ASP A 183 -6.23 -4.04 1.93
CA ASP A 183 -6.79 -4.86 0.86
C ASP A 183 -6.36 -4.31 -0.50
N LEU A 184 -5.46 -5.01 -1.19
CA LEU A 184 -5.00 -4.57 -2.51
C LEU A 184 -6.10 -4.63 -3.57
N TYR A 185 -7.13 -5.47 -3.41
CA TYR A 185 -8.24 -5.50 -4.36
C TYR A 185 -9.08 -4.21 -4.26
N ALA A 186 -9.34 -3.73 -3.04
CA ALA A 186 -9.98 -2.45 -2.82
C ALA A 186 -9.19 -1.30 -3.49
N TYR A 187 -7.87 -1.34 -3.38
CA TYR A 187 -6.99 -0.37 -4.03
C TYR A 187 -7.00 -0.50 -5.57
N LEU A 188 -6.78 -1.71 -6.10
CA LEU A 188 -6.60 -1.94 -7.55
C LEU A 188 -7.91 -1.85 -8.35
N VAL A 189 -9.04 -2.23 -7.76
CA VAL A 189 -10.35 -2.28 -8.44
C VAL A 189 -11.15 -0.99 -8.21
N ARG A 190 -11.08 -0.42 -6.99
CA ARG A 190 -11.90 0.72 -6.58
C ARG A 190 -11.12 2.01 -6.30
N GLY A 191 -9.79 1.96 -6.29
CA GLY A 191 -8.94 3.12 -5.95
C GLY A 191 -8.95 3.48 -4.46
N GLU A 192 -9.46 2.60 -3.60
CA GLU A 192 -9.57 2.84 -2.16
C GLU A 192 -8.21 2.67 -1.46
N ARG A 193 -7.77 3.70 -0.72
CA ARG A 193 -6.48 3.72 0.02
C ARG A 193 -6.63 3.48 1.52
N GLY A 194 -7.78 3.02 1.99
CA GLY A 194 -8.13 2.97 3.41
C GLY A 194 -7.14 2.24 4.33
N GLY A 195 -6.36 1.28 3.80
CA GLY A 195 -5.34 0.55 4.57
C GLY A 195 -3.89 1.03 4.35
N ASP A 196 -3.67 2.01 3.46
CA ASP A 196 -2.33 2.51 3.10
C ASP A 196 -1.93 3.67 4.00
N HIS A 197 -1.44 3.34 5.19
CA HIS A 197 -1.03 4.31 6.21
C HIS A 197 0.48 4.63 6.12
N LEU A 198 0.84 5.82 6.58
CA LEU A 198 2.23 6.20 6.81
C LEU A 198 2.90 5.29 7.84
N LEU A 199 4.12 4.87 7.50
CA LEU A 199 4.95 4.02 8.34
C LEU A 199 5.71 4.84 9.39
N GLN A 200 6.01 4.20 10.51
CA GLN A 200 6.85 4.75 11.56
C GLN A 200 8.04 3.81 11.84
N GLU A 201 9.05 4.34 12.53
CA GLU A 201 10.20 3.55 12.97
C GLU A 201 9.76 2.32 13.77
N GLY A 202 10.23 1.15 13.36
CA GLY A 202 9.92 -0.13 14.00
C GLY A 202 8.60 -0.78 13.59
N ASP A 203 7.85 -0.19 12.67
CA ASP A 203 6.62 -0.79 12.16
C ASP A 203 6.89 -2.12 11.43
N THR A 204 5.91 -3.00 11.49
CA THR A 204 5.93 -4.29 10.81
C THR A 204 4.77 -4.39 9.84
N VAL A 205 5.06 -4.64 8.57
CA VAL A 205 4.09 -5.04 7.56
C VAL A 205 4.07 -6.57 7.51
N PHE A 206 2.99 -7.15 7.99
CA PHE A 206 2.82 -8.60 8.07
C PHE A 206 1.89 -9.10 6.97
N ILE A 207 2.38 -10.06 6.18
CA ILE A 207 1.64 -10.70 5.10
C ILE A 207 1.29 -12.12 5.56
N PRO A 208 0.02 -12.42 5.88
CA PRO A 208 -0.39 -13.78 6.25
C PRO A 208 -0.49 -14.69 5.03
N ASN A 209 -0.65 -15.99 5.28
CA ASN A 209 -1.05 -16.94 4.24
C ASN A 209 -2.40 -16.55 3.65
N ARG A 210 -2.52 -16.68 2.33
CA ARG A 210 -3.77 -16.59 1.61
C ARG A 210 -4.71 -17.74 2.04
N LEU A 211 -5.99 -17.42 2.27
CA LEU A 211 -6.96 -18.41 2.74
C LEU A 211 -7.64 -19.17 1.60
N ARG A 212 -8.21 -18.47 0.64
CA ARG A 212 -9.02 -19.04 -0.44
C ARG A 212 -8.51 -18.54 -1.79
N ARG A 213 -8.48 -19.44 -2.76
CA ARG A 213 -8.05 -19.12 -4.12
C ARG A 213 -9.06 -19.72 -5.12
N VAL A 214 -9.59 -18.87 -5.99
CA VAL A 214 -10.49 -19.27 -7.05
C VAL A 214 -9.85 -18.97 -8.40
N HIS A 215 -9.88 -19.95 -9.30
CA HIS A 215 -9.40 -19.77 -10.67
C HIS A 215 -10.60 -19.43 -11.58
N VAL A 216 -10.54 -18.30 -12.23
CA VAL A 216 -11.55 -17.88 -13.22
C VAL A 216 -10.97 -18.07 -14.61
N THR A 217 -11.68 -18.83 -15.43
CA THR A 217 -11.33 -19.10 -16.84
C THR A 217 -12.52 -18.78 -17.74
N GLY A 218 -12.30 -18.77 -19.04
CA GLY A 218 -13.34 -18.53 -20.04
C GLY A 218 -13.51 -17.04 -20.37
N PRO A 219 -14.64 -16.63 -20.96
CA PRO A 219 -14.83 -15.31 -21.54
C PRO A 219 -15.12 -14.24 -20.50
N VAL A 220 -14.20 -14.02 -19.54
CA VAL A 220 -14.14 -12.89 -18.63
C VAL A 220 -13.04 -11.93 -19.07
N ARG A 221 -13.08 -10.68 -18.60
CA ARG A 221 -12.08 -9.69 -19.02
C ARG A 221 -10.69 -10.00 -18.47
N ARG A 222 -10.60 -10.56 -17.26
CA ARG A 222 -9.33 -10.93 -16.59
C ARG A 222 -9.41 -12.37 -16.10
N PRO A 223 -9.18 -13.38 -16.97
CA PRO A 223 -9.10 -14.77 -16.54
C PRO A 223 -7.80 -14.99 -15.78
N MET A 224 -7.89 -15.26 -14.48
CA MET A 224 -6.74 -15.49 -13.58
C MET A 224 -7.18 -16.03 -12.22
N TYR A 225 -6.24 -16.19 -11.30
CA TYR A 225 -6.54 -16.57 -9.93
C TYR A 225 -6.91 -15.37 -9.07
N TYR A 226 -7.95 -15.54 -8.23
CA TYR A 226 -8.43 -14.54 -7.29
C TYR A 226 -8.39 -15.05 -5.87
N GLU A 227 -8.00 -14.21 -4.92
CA GLU A 227 -8.17 -14.46 -3.50
C GLU A 227 -9.54 -13.97 -3.06
N MET A 228 -10.33 -14.85 -2.42
CA MET A 228 -11.67 -14.54 -1.93
C MET A 228 -11.70 -14.52 -0.41
N ARG A 229 -12.44 -13.55 0.15
CA ARG A 229 -12.73 -13.46 1.58
C ARG A 229 -13.99 -14.22 1.93
N ALA A 230 -14.16 -14.51 3.23
CA ALA A 230 -15.42 -15.05 3.73
C ALA A 230 -16.57 -14.07 3.47
N GLY A 231 -17.70 -14.59 3.01
CA GLY A 231 -18.89 -13.80 2.69
C GLY A 231 -18.91 -13.17 1.28
N GLU A 232 -17.82 -13.27 0.51
CA GLU A 232 -17.82 -12.88 -0.90
C GLU A 232 -18.38 -14.00 -1.78
N ASP A 233 -19.08 -13.62 -2.84
CA ASP A 233 -19.80 -14.53 -3.70
C ASP A 233 -19.35 -14.44 -5.18
N LEU A 234 -20.09 -15.10 -6.07
CA LEU A 234 -19.81 -15.11 -7.50
C LEU A 234 -19.93 -13.72 -8.15
N PRO A 235 -20.91 -12.86 -7.83
CA PRO A 235 -20.92 -11.46 -8.25
C PRO A 235 -19.64 -10.70 -7.91
N ASP A 236 -19.13 -10.80 -6.68
CA ASP A 236 -17.89 -10.14 -6.27
C ASP A 236 -16.69 -10.65 -7.10
N LEU A 237 -16.63 -11.96 -7.32
CA LEU A 237 -15.60 -12.57 -8.16
C LEU A 237 -15.63 -12.07 -9.60
N LEU A 238 -16.84 -11.96 -10.18
CA LEU A 238 -17.01 -11.42 -11.54
C LEU A 238 -16.63 -9.94 -11.61
N ASP A 239 -16.92 -9.16 -10.60
CA ASP A 239 -16.47 -7.76 -10.52
C ASP A 239 -14.95 -7.66 -10.47
N TYR A 240 -14.27 -8.50 -9.69
CA TYR A 240 -12.80 -8.59 -9.69
C TYR A 240 -12.25 -9.03 -11.05
N ALA A 241 -12.93 -9.94 -11.74
CA ALA A 241 -12.58 -10.36 -13.09
C ALA A 241 -12.88 -9.30 -14.17
N GLY A 242 -13.50 -8.18 -13.80
CA GLY A 242 -13.86 -7.07 -14.71
C GLY A 242 -15.13 -7.33 -15.50
N GLY A 243 -15.91 -8.34 -15.14
CA GLY A 243 -17.14 -8.74 -15.80
C GLY A 243 -16.93 -9.68 -16.98
N LEU A 244 -18.04 -10.08 -17.58
CA LEU A 244 -18.08 -10.97 -18.74
C LEU A 244 -17.66 -10.21 -20.01
N ARG A 245 -17.09 -10.92 -20.97
CA ARG A 245 -16.89 -10.44 -22.33
C ARG A 245 -18.16 -10.62 -23.16
N PRO A 246 -18.32 -9.89 -24.30
CA PRO A 246 -19.52 -9.98 -25.14
C PRO A 246 -19.80 -11.38 -25.68
N GLU A 247 -18.78 -12.20 -25.89
CA GLU A 247 -18.88 -13.57 -26.36
C GLU A 247 -19.25 -14.58 -25.28
N ALA A 248 -19.39 -14.14 -24.03
CA ALA A 248 -19.82 -15.03 -22.94
C ALA A 248 -21.27 -15.43 -23.09
N VAL A 249 -21.57 -16.69 -22.75
CA VAL A 249 -22.94 -17.15 -22.55
C VAL A 249 -23.35 -16.70 -21.14
N PRO A 250 -24.18 -15.64 -21.00
CA PRO A 250 -24.35 -14.97 -19.70
C PRO A 250 -25.22 -15.76 -18.71
N ASP A 251 -25.80 -16.88 -19.16
CA ASP A 251 -26.85 -17.59 -18.41
C ASP A 251 -26.33 -18.78 -17.60
N LEU A 252 -25.04 -19.15 -17.77
CA LEU A 252 -24.50 -20.34 -17.13
C LEU A 252 -23.05 -20.18 -16.72
N VAL A 253 -22.74 -20.55 -15.48
CA VAL A 253 -21.38 -20.68 -14.95
C VAL A 253 -21.14 -22.11 -14.49
N HIS A 254 -20.04 -22.69 -14.95
CA HIS A 254 -19.55 -24.00 -14.50
C HIS A 254 -18.56 -23.81 -13.36
N ILE A 255 -18.81 -24.42 -12.21
CA ILE A 255 -17.92 -24.38 -11.06
C ILE A 255 -17.37 -25.79 -10.82
N ARG A 256 -16.05 -25.92 -10.79
CA ARG A 256 -15.36 -27.12 -10.31
C ARG A 256 -14.84 -26.86 -8.92
N ARG A 257 -15.42 -27.52 -7.93
CA ARG A 257 -15.05 -27.41 -6.53
C ARG A 257 -14.31 -28.66 -6.06
N VAL A 258 -13.19 -28.44 -5.36
CA VAL A 258 -12.47 -29.52 -4.67
C VAL A 258 -13.19 -29.81 -3.34
N LEU A 259 -13.53 -31.08 -3.13
CA LEU A 259 -14.19 -31.52 -1.89
C LEU A 259 -13.25 -31.37 -0.68
N ALA A 260 -13.79 -30.89 0.44
CA ALA A 260 -13.06 -30.90 1.70
C ALA A 260 -12.66 -32.36 2.08
N ALA A 261 -11.51 -32.52 2.73
CA ALA A 261 -10.98 -33.87 3.06
C ALA A 261 -11.99 -34.79 3.75
N LYS A 262 -12.83 -34.22 4.64
CA LYS A 262 -13.90 -34.94 5.35
C LYS A 262 -15.01 -35.50 4.44
N ASP A 263 -15.21 -34.89 3.27
CA ASP A 263 -16.29 -35.21 2.34
C ASP A 263 -15.81 -36.11 1.18
N ARG A 264 -14.50 -36.38 1.11
CA ARG A 264 -13.89 -37.27 0.11
C ARG A 264 -14.14 -38.73 0.46
N ARG A 265 -14.52 -39.52 -0.53
CA ARG A 265 -14.71 -40.99 -0.40
C ARG A 265 -13.68 -41.72 -1.23
N PRO A 266 -13.06 -42.82 -0.70
CA PRO A 266 -12.14 -43.63 -1.49
C PRO A 266 -12.78 -44.12 -2.78
N GLY A 267 -12.07 -43.93 -3.90
CA GLY A 267 -12.53 -44.36 -5.22
C GLY A 267 -13.54 -43.43 -5.90
N GLN A 268 -13.89 -42.29 -5.28
CA GLN A 268 -14.71 -41.25 -5.90
C GLN A 268 -13.86 -40.03 -6.29
N PRO A 269 -14.30 -39.23 -7.29
CA PRO A 269 -13.62 -37.98 -7.61
C PRO A 269 -13.51 -37.06 -6.38
N ASP A 270 -12.41 -36.36 -6.24
CA ASP A 270 -12.14 -35.40 -5.19
C ASP A 270 -12.74 -34.01 -5.46
N HIS A 271 -13.51 -33.90 -6.55
CA HIS A 271 -14.15 -32.65 -6.97
C HIS A 271 -15.59 -32.90 -7.44
N VAL A 272 -16.40 -31.86 -7.36
CA VAL A 272 -17.77 -31.81 -7.91
C VAL A 272 -17.87 -30.69 -8.94
N PHE A 273 -18.72 -30.94 -9.95
CA PHE A 273 -19.11 -29.93 -10.93
C PHE A 273 -20.50 -29.41 -10.60
N LEU A 274 -20.66 -28.10 -10.66
CA LEU A 274 -21.91 -27.41 -10.37
C LEU A 274 -22.17 -26.43 -11.49
N ASP A 275 -23.37 -26.53 -12.04
CA ASP A 275 -23.85 -25.62 -13.06
C ASP A 275 -24.79 -24.59 -12.39
N ILE A 276 -24.38 -23.33 -12.45
CA ILE A 276 -25.14 -22.22 -11.86
C ILE A 276 -25.75 -21.41 -12.97
N ALA A 277 -27.09 -21.41 -12.99
CA ALA A 277 -27.83 -20.51 -13.86
C ALA A 277 -27.69 -19.07 -13.36
N LEU A 278 -27.35 -18.16 -14.27
CA LEU A 278 -27.31 -16.74 -14.02
C LEU A 278 -28.54 -16.07 -14.61
N LYS A 279 -29.02 -15.04 -13.93
CA LYS A 279 -29.99 -14.10 -14.44
C LYS A 279 -29.44 -12.69 -14.27
N ASP A 280 -29.31 -11.96 -15.38
CA ASP A 280 -28.70 -10.62 -15.40
C ASP A 280 -27.29 -10.59 -14.77
N GLY A 281 -26.47 -11.64 -15.03
CA GLY A 281 -25.11 -11.78 -14.51
C GLY A 281 -25.02 -12.15 -13.02
N ARG A 282 -26.14 -12.48 -12.37
CA ARG A 282 -26.21 -12.90 -10.96
C ARG A 282 -26.74 -14.31 -10.84
N PRO A 283 -26.31 -15.07 -9.82
CA PRO A 283 -26.91 -16.38 -9.53
C PRO A 283 -28.41 -16.28 -9.33
N ALA A 284 -29.15 -17.20 -9.96
CA ALA A 284 -30.61 -17.26 -9.78
C ALA A 284 -30.96 -17.49 -8.29
N PRO A 285 -32.07 -16.94 -7.78
CA PRO A 285 -32.53 -17.16 -6.41
C PRO A 285 -32.60 -18.65 -6.08
N GLY A 286 -32.01 -19.08 -4.96
CA GLY A 286 -31.96 -20.48 -4.53
C GLY A 286 -30.86 -21.32 -5.19
N SER A 287 -29.99 -20.72 -6.01
CA SER A 287 -28.79 -21.41 -6.50
C SER A 287 -27.75 -21.58 -5.40
N PRO A 288 -26.94 -22.67 -5.43
CA PRO A 288 -25.93 -22.93 -4.42
C PRO A 288 -24.68 -22.02 -4.51
N ALA A 289 -24.77 -20.92 -5.26
CA ALA A 289 -23.61 -20.06 -5.57
C ALA A 289 -23.01 -19.36 -4.35
N GLY A 290 -23.82 -18.96 -3.35
CA GLY A 290 -23.35 -18.34 -2.12
C GLY A 290 -22.60 -19.34 -1.21
N GLU A 291 -23.00 -20.61 -1.21
CA GLU A 291 -22.35 -21.67 -0.41
C GLU A 291 -21.05 -22.16 -1.03
N LEU A 292 -20.81 -21.87 -2.31
CA LEU A 292 -19.68 -22.41 -3.08
C LEU A 292 -18.34 -21.74 -2.77
N LEU A 293 -18.37 -20.50 -2.33
CA LEU A 293 -17.17 -19.73 -2.02
C LEU A 293 -16.78 -19.83 -0.54
N ASP A 294 -17.64 -20.40 0.30
CA ASP A 294 -17.40 -20.62 1.73
C ASP A 294 -16.77 -21.99 2.09
N GLY A 295 -16.44 -22.80 1.13
CA GLY A 295 -15.95 -24.16 1.34
C GLY A 295 -14.47 -24.39 1.10
#